data_1956926f1ede81550ca1c573fe1cb457
#
_entry.id   1956926f1ede81550ca1c573fe1cb457
#
_cell.length_a   1.000
_cell.length_b   1.000
_cell.length_c   1.000
_cell.angle_alpha   90.00
_cell.angle_beta   90.00
_cell.angle_gamma   90.00
#
_symmetry.space_group_name_H-M   'P 1'
#
loop_
_entity.id
_entity.type
_entity.pdbx_description
1 polymer ?
#
loop_
_entity_poly.entity_id
_entity_poly.type
_entity_poly.pdbx_seq_one_letter_code
_entity_poly.pdbx_strand_id
1 'polypeptide(L)'
;MKARNYREVKGQAYTRRKYIRGSPASKIVKFTMGDTSATYKYQARLIAEKAVQIRHNALEAARIASNRVLSEKLGQEYMLKILPFPHVILRENKMIFGAHADRLQDGMRNAFGKAIGLAARVKPGQALILANVNDNGLEIVATALKRGGAKLPTPCRVVIKKLEA
;
A
#
# COMPACT_ATOMS: atom_id res chain seq x y z
N MET A 1 4.80 8.61 -13.96
CA MET A 1 3.92 7.44 -14.20
C MET A 1 2.50 7.77 -13.82
N LYS A 2 1.54 7.61 -14.76
CA LYS A 2 0.11 7.83 -14.51
C LYS A 2 -0.51 6.58 -13.85
N ALA A 3 -1.46 6.78 -12.91
CA ALA A 3 -2.08 5.70 -12.14
C ALA A 3 -2.74 4.63 -13.02
N ARG A 4 -3.40 5.02 -14.10
CA ARG A 4 -4.06 4.11 -15.05
C ARG A 4 -3.14 3.05 -15.64
N ASN A 5 -1.83 3.32 -15.73
CA ASN A 5 -0.87 2.41 -16.36
C ASN A 5 -0.42 1.26 -15.46
N TYR A 6 -0.61 1.36 -14.15
CA TYR A 6 -0.11 0.35 -13.22
C TYR A 6 -1.15 -0.16 -12.19
N ARG A 7 -2.33 0.47 -12.13
CA ARG A 7 -3.35 0.11 -11.12
C ARG A 7 -3.91 -1.30 -11.31
N GLU A 8 -4.19 -1.67 -12.56
CA GLU A 8 -4.73 -2.98 -12.89
C GLU A 8 -3.68 -4.08 -12.80
N VAL A 9 -4.10 -5.24 -12.30
CA VAL A 9 -3.25 -6.44 -12.23
C VAL A 9 -3.28 -7.11 -13.60
N LYS A 10 -2.29 -6.83 -14.44
CA LYS A 10 -2.12 -7.44 -15.77
C LYS A 10 -0.86 -8.26 -15.84
N GLY A 11 -0.93 -9.40 -16.51
CA GLY A 11 0.22 -10.26 -16.80
C GLY A 11 0.96 -10.76 -15.56
N GLN A 12 2.14 -11.30 -15.77
CA GLN A 12 3.00 -11.84 -14.72
C GLN A 12 3.66 -10.72 -13.91
N ALA A 13 3.83 -10.95 -12.59
CA ALA A 13 4.51 -10.00 -11.72
C ALA A 13 6.02 -9.94 -12.02
N TYR A 14 6.57 -8.74 -12.15
CA TYR A 14 7.98 -8.51 -12.36
C TYR A 14 8.70 -8.37 -11.01
N THR A 15 9.24 -9.48 -10.49
CA THR A 15 9.72 -9.57 -9.11
C THR A 15 11.16 -10.04 -8.95
N ARG A 16 11.78 -10.57 -9.98
CA ARG A 16 13.12 -11.17 -9.92
C ARG A 16 14.22 -10.13 -9.83
N ARG A 17 14.46 -9.60 -8.63
CA ARG A 17 15.46 -8.53 -8.37
C ARG A 17 16.87 -8.86 -8.84
N LYS A 18 17.28 -10.13 -8.80
CA LYS A 18 18.60 -10.59 -9.28
C LYS A 18 18.90 -10.13 -10.72
N TYR A 19 17.87 -10.07 -11.56
CA TYR A 19 17.99 -9.70 -12.98
C TYR A 19 17.58 -8.25 -13.29
N ILE A 20 17.19 -7.47 -12.27
CA ILE A 20 16.68 -6.12 -12.45
C ILE A 20 17.69 -5.14 -11.87
N ARG A 21 18.41 -4.43 -12.75
CA ARG A 21 19.34 -3.39 -12.34
C ARG A 21 18.63 -2.12 -11.94
N GLY A 22 19.15 -1.40 -10.94
CA GLY A 22 18.63 -0.10 -10.53
C GLY A 22 17.24 -0.12 -9.89
N SER A 23 16.84 -1.24 -9.25
CA SER A 23 15.56 -1.30 -8.52
C SER A 23 15.57 -0.30 -7.35
N PRO A 24 14.61 0.65 -7.27
CA PRO A 24 14.54 1.59 -6.17
C PRO A 24 14.22 0.89 -4.84
N ALA A 25 14.65 1.49 -3.74
CA ALA A 25 14.26 1.06 -2.40
C ALA A 25 12.76 1.28 -2.13
N SER A 26 12.21 0.53 -1.19
CA SER A 26 10.84 0.76 -0.72
C SER A 26 10.75 2.13 -0.03
N LYS A 27 9.64 2.85 -0.28
CA LYS A 27 9.33 4.09 0.44
C LYS A 27 8.57 3.85 1.75
N ILE A 28 8.19 2.62 2.04
CA ILE A 28 7.59 2.27 3.33
C ILE A 28 8.70 2.25 4.37
N VAL A 29 8.64 3.19 5.32
CA VAL A 29 9.67 3.37 6.35
C VAL A 29 9.55 2.31 7.44
N LYS A 30 8.31 2.08 7.92
CA LYS A 30 8.01 1.11 8.99
C LYS A 30 6.76 0.31 8.62
N PHE A 31 6.77 -0.99 8.87
CA PHE A 31 5.60 -1.85 8.66
C PHE A 31 4.76 -1.99 9.92
N THR A 32 5.36 -1.85 11.09
CA THR A 32 4.68 -1.96 12.40
C THR A 32 4.97 -0.72 13.22
N MET A 33 3.96 -0.20 13.90
CA MET A 33 4.00 0.99 14.76
C MET A 33 3.11 0.80 15.97
N GLY A 34 3.37 1.59 17.02
CA GLY A 34 2.69 1.48 18.30
C GLY A 34 3.29 0.40 19.18
N ASP A 35 2.60 0.02 20.24
CA ASP A 35 3.05 -1.01 21.16
C ASP A 35 2.70 -2.41 20.64
N THR A 36 3.71 -3.23 20.43
CA THR A 36 3.58 -4.62 19.97
C THR A 36 3.55 -5.63 21.11
N SER A 37 3.89 -5.20 22.33
CA SER A 37 3.98 -6.05 23.52
C SER A 37 2.64 -6.14 24.26
N ALA A 38 1.79 -5.13 24.11
CA ALA A 38 0.49 -5.06 24.77
C ALA A 38 -0.51 -6.06 24.19
N THR A 39 -1.39 -6.57 25.05
CA THR A 39 -2.54 -7.36 24.64
C THR A 39 -3.72 -6.44 24.33
N TYR A 40 -4.40 -6.69 23.23
CA TYR A 40 -5.52 -5.89 22.77
C TYR A 40 -6.78 -6.73 22.66
N LYS A 41 -7.91 -6.12 22.96
CA LYS A 41 -9.23 -6.81 22.89
C LYS A 41 -9.80 -6.84 21.47
N TYR A 42 -9.49 -5.87 20.63
CA TYR A 42 -10.08 -5.76 19.29
C TYR A 42 -9.02 -5.63 18.21
N GLN A 43 -9.33 -6.23 17.09
CA GLN A 43 -8.55 -6.15 15.87
C GLN A 43 -9.40 -5.55 14.75
N ALA A 44 -9.01 -4.39 14.25
CA ALA A 44 -9.59 -3.75 13.08
C ALA A 44 -8.75 -4.05 11.85
N ARG A 45 -9.38 -4.39 10.74
CA ARG A 45 -8.74 -4.68 9.45
C ARG A 45 -9.31 -3.80 8.37
N LEU A 46 -8.46 -3.17 7.59
CA LEU A 46 -8.84 -2.51 6.34
C LEU A 46 -8.70 -3.51 5.21
N ILE A 47 -9.81 -3.87 4.58
CA ILE A 47 -9.89 -4.93 3.55
C ILE A 47 -10.11 -4.30 2.18
N ALA A 48 -9.35 -4.74 1.18
CA ALA A 48 -9.55 -4.34 -0.22
C ALA A 48 -10.75 -5.05 -0.85
N GLU A 49 -11.58 -4.32 -1.58
CA GLU A 49 -12.74 -4.89 -2.27
C GLU A 49 -12.42 -5.36 -3.70
N LYS A 50 -11.42 -4.75 -4.34
CA LYS A 50 -11.05 -5.08 -5.72
C LYS A 50 -9.58 -5.48 -5.84
N ALA A 51 -9.29 -6.35 -6.82
CA ALA A 51 -7.92 -6.67 -7.19
C ALA A 51 -7.24 -5.45 -7.78
N VAL A 52 -6.13 -5.02 -7.19
CA VAL A 52 -5.37 -3.86 -7.65
C VAL A 52 -3.88 -4.02 -7.37
N GLN A 53 -3.08 -3.22 -8.07
CA GLN A 53 -1.67 -3.04 -7.80
C GLN A 53 -1.45 -1.68 -7.10
N ILE A 54 -0.98 -1.73 -5.86
CA ILE A 54 -0.82 -0.57 -4.98
C ILE A 54 0.66 -0.19 -4.93
N ARG A 55 0.99 1.05 -5.27
CA ARG A 55 2.38 1.54 -5.17
C ARG A 55 2.81 1.70 -3.71
N HIS A 56 4.13 1.54 -3.47
CA HIS A 56 4.73 1.77 -2.16
C HIS A 56 4.44 3.18 -1.60
N ASN A 57 4.34 4.19 -2.48
CA ASN A 57 3.98 5.55 -2.06
C ASN A 57 2.57 5.64 -1.46
N ALA A 58 1.61 4.92 -2.06
CA ALA A 58 0.23 4.92 -1.58
C ALA A 58 0.11 4.17 -0.23
N LEU A 59 0.84 3.05 -0.08
CA LEU A 59 0.93 2.32 1.19
C LEU A 59 1.54 3.18 2.30
N GLU A 60 2.62 3.91 1.99
CA GLU A 60 3.24 4.83 2.96
C GLU A 60 2.31 6.00 3.32
N ALA A 61 1.63 6.60 2.35
CA ALA A 61 0.66 7.66 2.60
C ALA A 61 -0.51 7.17 3.46
N ALA A 62 -0.99 5.94 3.22
CA ALA A 62 -2.03 5.31 4.03
C ALA A 62 -1.55 5.06 5.47
N ARG A 63 -0.30 4.56 5.62
CA ARG A 63 0.35 4.37 6.92
C ARG A 63 0.40 5.67 7.72
N ILE A 64 0.94 6.72 7.12
CA ILE A 64 1.09 8.03 7.77
C ILE A 64 -0.28 8.59 8.16
N ALA A 65 -1.27 8.54 7.26
CA ALA A 65 -2.60 9.07 7.52
C ALA A 65 -3.32 8.32 8.65
N SER A 66 -3.20 6.99 8.70
CA SER A 66 -3.79 6.18 9.78
C SER A 66 -3.05 6.39 11.10
N ASN A 67 -1.72 6.35 11.08
CA ASN A 67 -0.89 6.50 12.26
C ASN A 67 -1.08 7.87 12.94
N ARG A 68 -1.17 8.94 12.14
CA ARG A 68 -1.38 10.29 12.68
C ARG A 68 -2.63 10.36 13.55
N VAL A 69 -3.76 9.83 13.09
CA VAL A 69 -5.01 9.85 13.85
C VAL A 69 -4.92 9.02 15.12
N LEU A 70 -4.25 7.85 15.06
CA LEU A 70 -4.10 6.98 16.22
C LEU A 70 -3.16 7.60 17.25
N SER A 71 -2.00 8.12 16.84
CA SER A 71 -1.03 8.74 17.76
C SER A 71 -1.56 10.02 18.41
N GLU A 72 -2.35 10.83 17.69
CA GLU A 72 -2.95 12.05 18.23
C GLU A 72 -4.02 11.76 19.31
N LYS A 73 -4.76 10.64 19.19
CA LYS A 73 -5.90 10.34 20.07
C LYS A 73 -5.63 9.25 21.11
N LEU A 74 -4.77 8.28 20.82
CA LEU A 74 -4.48 7.12 21.67
C LEU A 74 -3.04 7.10 22.20
N GLY A 75 -2.21 8.10 21.84
CA GLY A 75 -0.81 8.11 22.24
C GLY A 75 -0.05 6.89 21.72
N GLN A 76 0.24 5.93 22.57
CA GLN A 76 0.90 4.67 22.20
C GLN A 76 0.03 3.43 22.44
N GLU A 77 -1.19 3.57 22.90
CA GLU A 77 -2.09 2.44 23.22
C GLU A 77 -2.74 1.83 21.98
N TYR A 78 -1.98 1.58 20.95
CA TYR A 78 -2.43 0.90 19.74
C TYR A 78 -1.27 0.15 19.07
N MET A 79 -1.60 -0.82 18.24
CA MET A 79 -0.68 -1.42 17.30
C MET A 79 -1.22 -1.22 15.87
N LEU A 80 -0.39 -0.73 14.95
CA LEU A 80 -0.73 -0.58 13.53
C LEU A 80 0.28 -1.34 12.68
N LYS A 81 -0.20 -2.19 11.76
CA LYS A 81 0.64 -3.01 10.89
C LYS A 81 0.19 -2.93 9.43
N ILE A 82 1.12 -2.65 8.53
CA ILE A 82 0.92 -2.75 7.08
C ILE A 82 1.23 -4.18 6.66
N LEU A 83 0.27 -4.86 6.03
CA LEU A 83 0.41 -6.27 5.66
C LEU A 83 1.06 -6.49 4.28
N PRO A 84 0.65 -5.78 3.20
CA PRO A 84 1.19 -6.03 1.89
C PRO A 84 2.61 -5.49 1.74
N PHE A 85 3.53 -6.36 1.33
CA PHE A 85 4.90 -5.96 0.97
C PHE A 85 4.99 -5.66 -0.53
N PRO A 86 5.62 -4.55 -0.95
CA PRO A 86 5.76 -4.18 -2.35
C PRO A 86 6.88 -5.00 -3.04
N HIS A 87 6.51 -6.15 -3.59
CA HIS A 87 7.44 -7.04 -4.29
C HIS A 87 7.63 -6.69 -5.76
N VAL A 88 6.57 -6.17 -6.41
CA VAL A 88 6.54 -5.96 -7.86
C VAL A 88 7.30 -4.71 -8.21
N ILE A 89 8.23 -4.82 -9.16
CA ILE A 89 8.99 -3.69 -9.67
C ILE A 89 8.24 -3.07 -10.83
N LEU A 90 7.98 -1.77 -10.73
CA LEU A 90 7.36 -0.99 -11.79
C LEU A 90 8.41 -0.38 -12.69
N ARG A 91 8.26 -0.59 -13.99
CA ARG A 91 9.12 -0.03 -15.03
C ARG A 91 8.40 1.03 -15.83
N GLU A 92 9.13 2.01 -16.29
CA GLU A 92 8.64 3.03 -17.22
C GLU A 92 9.70 3.35 -18.25
N ASN A 93 9.31 3.32 -19.51
CA ASN A 93 10.07 3.93 -20.59
C ASN A 93 9.39 5.26 -20.90
N LYS A 94 9.97 6.35 -20.37
CA LYS A 94 9.42 7.68 -20.58
C LYS A 94 9.55 8.06 -22.03
N MET A 95 8.47 8.49 -22.66
CA MET A 95 8.51 9.08 -23.97
C MET A 95 9.28 10.41 -23.92
N ILE A 96 10.05 10.65 -24.95
CA ILE A 96 10.75 11.93 -25.16
C ILE A 96 9.67 12.98 -25.40
N PHE A 97 9.84 14.15 -24.80
CA PHE A 97 8.97 15.29 -25.04
C PHE A 97 9.46 16.03 -26.32
N GLY A 98 8.57 16.19 -27.28
CA GLY A 98 8.89 16.88 -28.52
C GLY A 98 8.05 16.42 -29.73
N ALA A 99 8.20 17.11 -30.85
CA ALA A 99 7.61 16.70 -32.11
C ALA A 99 8.17 15.33 -32.55
N HIS A 100 7.31 14.48 -33.09
CA HIS A 100 7.66 13.12 -33.55
C HIS A 100 8.16 12.14 -32.45
N ALA A 101 7.79 12.36 -31.18
CA ALA A 101 8.17 11.47 -30.08
C ALA A 101 7.67 10.03 -30.28
N ASP A 102 6.55 9.83 -30.95
CA ASP A 102 5.98 8.55 -31.35
C ASP A 102 6.84 7.76 -32.33
N ARG A 103 7.60 8.43 -33.20
CA ARG A 103 8.54 7.82 -34.15
C ARG A 103 9.86 7.39 -33.48
N LEU A 104 10.24 8.08 -32.40
CA LEU A 104 11.51 7.85 -31.70
C LEU A 104 11.39 6.79 -30.58
N GLN A 105 10.18 6.53 -30.08
CA GLN A 105 9.99 5.67 -28.92
C GLN A 105 8.63 5.01 -28.86
N ASP A 106 8.60 3.68 -28.78
CA ASP A 106 7.39 2.85 -28.69
C ASP A 106 6.80 2.73 -27.26
N GLY A 107 7.31 3.47 -26.29
CA GLY A 107 6.89 3.38 -24.89
C GLY A 107 7.21 2.01 -24.28
N MET A 108 6.22 1.36 -23.65
CA MET A 108 6.34 0.04 -23.01
C MET A 108 5.79 -1.11 -23.87
N ARG A 109 5.76 -0.99 -25.16
CA ARG A 109 5.36 -2.07 -26.08
C ARG A 109 6.21 -3.33 -25.89
N ASN A 110 7.51 -3.14 -25.72
CA ASN A 110 8.47 -4.19 -25.39
C ASN A 110 8.77 -4.20 -23.88
N ALA A 111 9.32 -5.31 -23.39
CA ALA A 111 9.60 -5.52 -21.98
C ALA A 111 10.86 -4.77 -21.47
N PHE A 112 11.12 -3.56 -21.93
CA PHE A 112 12.21 -2.72 -21.43
C PHE A 112 11.69 -1.45 -20.76
N GLY A 113 12.56 -0.73 -20.11
CA GLY A 113 12.25 0.46 -19.32
C GLY A 113 13.04 0.47 -18.03
N LYS A 114 13.23 1.65 -17.44
CA LYS A 114 13.92 1.79 -16.16
C LYS A 114 12.99 1.43 -15.01
N ALA A 115 13.51 0.74 -14.00
CA ALA A 115 12.80 0.50 -12.74
C ALA A 115 12.59 1.83 -11.99
N ILE A 116 11.34 2.21 -11.73
CA ILE A 116 10.99 3.51 -11.16
C ILE A 116 10.28 3.45 -9.81
N GLY A 117 9.80 2.29 -9.41
CA GLY A 117 9.07 2.12 -8.16
C GLY A 117 8.73 0.69 -7.86
N LEU A 118 8.16 0.49 -6.68
CA LEU A 118 7.68 -0.80 -6.20
C LEU A 118 6.17 -0.76 -6.00
N ALA A 119 5.53 -1.92 -6.14
CA ALA A 119 4.11 -2.08 -5.86
C ALA A 119 3.80 -3.44 -5.23
N ALA A 120 2.69 -3.52 -4.55
CA ALA A 120 2.10 -4.74 -4.04
C ALA A 120 0.86 -5.11 -4.85
N ARG A 121 0.73 -6.36 -5.27
CA ARG A 121 -0.49 -6.90 -5.85
C ARG A 121 -1.39 -7.39 -4.73
N VAL A 122 -2.62 -6.94 -4.76
CA VAL A 122 -3.62 -7.23 -3.75
C VAL A 122 -4.82 -7.91 -4.39
N LYS A 123 -5.33 -8.94 -3.73
CA LYS A 123 -6.55 -9.68 -4.11
C LYS A 123 -7.77 -9.07 -3.43
N PRO A 124 -8.98 -9.25 -3.97
CA PRO A 124 -10.22 -8.92 -3.25
C PRO A 124 -10.28 -9.69 -1.93
N GLY A 125 -10.78 -9.04 -0.87
CA GLY A 125 -10.85 -9.64 0.47
C GLY A 125 -9.54 -9.65 1.25
N GLN A 126 -8.43 -9.20 0.67
CA GLN A 126 -7.14 -9.15 1.35
C GLN A 126 -7.06 -7.95 2.30
N ALA A 127 -6.61 -8.20 3.53
CA ALA A 127 -6.33 -7.15 4.50
C ALA A 127 -5.08 -6.35 4.09
N LEU A 128 -5.18 -5.02 4.15
CA LEU A 128 -4.13 -4.08 3.83
C LEU A 128 -3.46 -3.50 5.06
N ILE A 129 -4.26 -3.06 6.01
CA ILE A 129 -3.82 -2.50 7.27
C ILE A 129 -4.53 -3.23 8.39
N LEU A 130 -3.78 -3.57 9.41
CA LEU A 130 -4.27 -4.18 10.63
C LEU A 130 -4.00 -3.20 11.76
N ALA A 131 -4.98 -2.97 12.62
CA ALA A 131 -4.83 -2.17 13.82
C ALA A 131 -5.46 -2.89 15.01
N ASN A 132 -4.73 -3.02 16.11
CA ASN A 132 -5.22 -3.55 17.36
C ASN A 132 -5.41 -2.43 18.36
N VAL A 133 -6.53 -2.44 19.07
CA VAL A 133 -6.92 -1.42 20.07
C VAL A 133 -7.77 -2.04 21.18
N ASN A 134 -7.92 -1.28 22.28
CA ASN A 134 -8.85 -1.57 23.36
C ASN A 134 -10.19 -0.87 23.16
N ASP A 135 -11.11 -1.05 24.08
CA ASP A 135 -12.51 -0.56 24.01
C ASP A 135 -12.59 0.94 23.65
N ASN A 136 -11.74 1.78 24.26
CA ASN A 136 -11.73 3.24 24.04
C ASN A 136 -11.29 3.66 22.64
N GLY A 137 -10.68 2.75 21.86
CA GLY A 137 -10.12 3.04 20.54
C GLY A 137 -10.99 2.67 19.35
N LEU A 138 -12.16 2.08 19.52
CA LEU A 138 -12.96 1.50 18.44
C LEU A 138 -13.39 2.52 17.38
N GLU A 139 -13.96 3.64 17.77
CA GLU A 139 -14.37 4.69 16.83
C GLU A 139 -13.18 5.39 16.19
N ILE A 140 -12.12 5.58 16.99
CA ILE A 140 -10.89 6.22 16.56
C ILE A 140 -10.20 5.38 15.47
N VAL A 141 -10.09 4.07 15.67
CA VAL A 141 -9.47 3.16 14.71
C VAL A 141 -10.29 3.06 13.41
N ALA A 142 -11.62 3.05 13.51
CA ALA A 142 -12.48 3.07 12.32
C ALA A 142 -12.25 4.33 11.48
N THR A 143 -12.18 5.49 12.13
CA THR A 143 -11.88 6.78 11.48
C THR A 143 -10.47 6.79 10.88
N ALA A 144 -9.46 6.31 11.62
CA ALA A 144 -8.07 6.22 11.17
C ALA A 144 -7.93 5.35 9.92
N LEU A 145 -8.54 4.16 9.93
CA LEU A 145 -8.50 3.23 8.79
C LEU A 145 -9.26 3.77 7.58
N LYS A 146 -10.39 4.46 7.76
CA LYS A 146 -11.10 5.15 6.67
C LYS A 146 -10.22 6.23 6.02
N ARG A 147 -9.52 7.06 6.82
CA ARG A 147 -8.56 8.06 6.30
C ARG A 147 -7.38 7.41 5.56
N GLY A 148 -6.87 6.31 6.08
CA GLY A 148 -5.84 5.50 5.40
C GLY A 148 -6.34 4.93 4.08
N GLY A 149 -7.54 4.37 4.05
CA GLY A 149 -8.19 3.82 2.87
C GLY A 149 -8.36 4.83 1.74
N ALA A 150 -8.65 6.10 2.08
CA ALA A 150 -8.76 7.19 1.10
C ALA A 150 -7.45 7.48 0.33
N LYS A 151 -6.29 7.00 0.81
CA LYS A 151 -4.99 7.10 0.11
C LYS A 151 -4.69 5.93 -0.81
N LEU A 152 -5.56 4.93 -0.83
CA LEU A 152 -5.39 3.70 -1.61
C LEU A 152 -6.21 3.75 -2.92
N PRO A 153 -5.76 3.08 -3.98
CA PRO A 153 -6.42 3.12 -5.29
C PRO A 153 -7.58 2.13 -5.43
N THR A 154 -8.10 1.61 -4.34
CA THR A 154 -9.21 0.64 -4.30
C THR A 154 -10.21 1.02 -3.22
N PRO A 155 -11.52 0.78 -3.43
CA PRO A 155 -12.48 0.85 -2.35
C PRO A 155 -12.08 -0.17 -1.26
N CYS A 156 -12.22 0.26 -0.01
CA CYS A 156 -11.83 -0.52 1.16
C CYS A 156 -12.93 -0.49 2.20
N ARG A 157 -13.14 -1.61 2.88
CA ARG A 157 -14.04 -1.70 4.03
C ARG A 157 -13.26 -1.97 5.32
N VAL A 158 -13.75 -1.42 6.42
CA VAL A 158 -13.21 -1.67 7.76
C VAL A 158 -14.02 -2.79 8.40
N VAL A 159 -13.33 -3.80 8.91
CA VAL A 159 -13.91 -4.92 9.65
C VAL A 159 -13.26 -4.97 11.02
N ILE A 160 -14.05 -4.96 12.08
CA ILE A 160 -13.58 -5.04 13.46
C ILE A 160 -13.98 -6.41 14.00
N LYS A 161 -13.05 -7.11 14.63
CA LYS A 161 -13.26 -8.38 15.31
C LYS A 161 -12.80 -8.27 16.76
N LYS A 162 -13.54 -8.83 17.68
CA LYS A 162 -13.09 -9.06 19.06
C LYS A 162 -12.10 -10.21 19.04
N LEU A 163 -10.97 -10.04 19.69
CA LEU A 163 -10.01 -11.11 19.90
C LEU A 163 -10.48 -11.88 21.15
N GLU A 164 -10.65 -13.17 21.01
CA GLU A 164 -10.84 -14.05 22.15
C GLU A 164 -9.48 -14.19 22.85
N ALA A 165 -9.50 -14.05 24.17
CA ALA A 165 -8.31 -14.19 25.02
C ALA A 165 -7.87 -15.65 25.10
#